data_e319b3071318f912802ed4cd4c58cd9f
#
_entry.id   e319b3071318f912802ed4cd4c58cd9f
#
_cell.length_a   1.000
_cell.length_b   1.000
_cell.length_c   1.000
_cell.angle_alpha   90.00
_cell.angle_beta   90.00
_cell.angle_gamma   90.00
#
_symmetry.space_group_name_H-M   'P 1'
#
loop_
_entity.id
_entity.type
_entity.pdbx_description
1 polymer ?
#
loop_
_entity_poly.entity_id
_entity_poly.type
_entity_poly.pdbx_seq_one_letter_code
_entity_poly.pdbx_strand_id
1 'polypeptide(L)'
;MINIKFTRKNDQITRFVITGHAFDGKIAHDIVCAGVSSLAITTVNSLETLAHFRPLVEVDEVEGGFLDCEILSDLSDKQAEIAQILLQNFENGVKAIADEAAYRNFISVT
;
A
#
# COMPACT_ATOMS: atom_id res chain seq x y z
N MET A 1 12.09 -0.64 10.29
CA MET A 1 11.03 0.35 10.02
C MET A 1 10.31 -0.01 8.73
N ILE A 2 9.01 0.12 8.74
CA ILE A 2 8.18 -0.07 7.55
C ILE A 2 8.10 1.27 6.82
N ASN A 3 8.47 1.29 5.55
CA ASN A 3 8.41 2.48 4.73
C ASN A 3 7.39 2.29 3.62
N ILE A 4 6.48 3.25 3.49
CA ILE A 4 5.47 3.26 2.43
C ILE A 4 5.64 4.56 1.67
N LYS A 5 5.98 4.43 0.38
CA LYS A 5 6.19 5.58 -0.49
C LYS A 5 5.13 5.59 -1.58
N PHE A 6 4.44 6.73 -1.70
CA PHE A 6 3.48 6.98 -2.77
C PHE A 6 4.11 7.85 -3.85
N THR A 7 3.88 7.50 -5.10
CA THR A 7 4.25 8.33 -6.24
C THR A 7 2.99 8.93 -6.84
N ARG A 8 3.00 10.23 -7.06
CA ARG A 8 1.88 10.98 -7.63
C ARG A 8 2.26 11.64 -8.95
N LYS A 9 1.27 11.74 -9.84
CA LYS A 9 1.36 12.51 -11.07
C LYS A 9 0.02 13.22 -11.25
N ASN A 10 0.05 14.55 -11.36
CA ASN A 10 -1.18 15.36 -11.47
C ASN A 10 -2.16 15.08 -10.33
N ASP A 11 -1.65 15.02 -9.09
CA ASP A 11 -2.40 14.74 -7.86
C ASP A 11 -3.02 13.34 -7.79
N GLN A 12 -2.71 12.47 -8.73
CA GLN A 12 -3.18 11.08 -8.72
C GLN A 12 -2.06 10.14 -8.30
N ILE A 13 -2.41 9.17 -7.47
CA ILE A 13 -1.47 8.14 -7.04
C ILE A 13 -1.26 7.17 -8.20
N THR A 14 0.00 7.05 -8.64
CA THR A 14 0.37 6.16 -9.76
C THR A 14 1.11 4.91 -9.29
N ARG A 15 1.64 4.92 -8.08
CA ARG A 15 2.45 3.81 -7.56
C ARG A 15 2.55 3.92 -6.05
N PHE A 16 2.63 2.77 -5.38
CA PHE A 16 3.10 2.71 -4.01
C PHE A 16 4.09 1.57 -3.82
N VAL A 17 5.07 1.79 -2.96
CA VAL A 17 6.10 0.81 -2.62
C VAL A 17 6.16 0.68 -1.11
N ILE A 18 6.13 -0.56 -0.64
CA ILE A 18 6.24 -0.89 0.78
C ILE A 18 7.52 -1.69 0.98
N THR A 19 8.34 -1.27 1.94
CA THR A 19 9.55 -1.99 2.34
C THR A 19 9.56 -2.19 3.85
N GLY A 20 10.23 -3.25 4.30
CA GLY A 20 10.44 -3.49 5.73
C GLY A 20 9.24 -4.10 6.46
N HIS A 21 8.23 -4.63 5.75
CA HIS A 21 7.03 -5.18 6.36
C HIS A 21 7.12 -6.68 6.68
N ALA A 22 8.32 -7.26 6.66
CA ALA A 22 8.53 -8.63 7.11
C ALA A 22 8.50 -8.72 8.63
N PHE A 23 7.89 -9.78 9.17
CA PHE A 23 7.81 -9.99 10.61
C PHE A 23 9.21 -10.26 11.20
N ASP A 24 9.50 -9.66 12.34
CA ASP A 24 10.80 -9.80 13.03
C ASP A 24 10.67 -10.32 14.46
N GLY A 25 9.48 -10.72 14.90
CA GLY A 25 9.21 -11.23 16.24
C GLY A 25 8.98 -10.15 17.30
N LYS A 26 9.08 -8.89 16.96
CA LYS A 26 8.79 -7.76 17.87
C LYS A 26 7.30 -7.41 17.75
N ILE A 27 6.57 -7.54 18.85
CA ILE A 27 5.10 -7.46 18.85
C ILE A 27 4.57 -6.20 18.21
N ALA A 28 5.06 -5.02 18.60
CA ALA A 28 4.57 -3.75 18.05
C ALA A 28 4.85 -3.62 16.56
N HIS A 29 6.04 -4.00 16.12
CA HIS A 29 6.41 -4.01 14.71
C HIS A 29 5.54 -4.99 13.92
N ASP A 30 5.33 -6.20 14.44
CA ASP A 30 4.55 -7.23 13.75
C ASP A 30 3.07 -6.87 13.64
N ILE A 31 2.52 -6.16 14.63
CA ILE A 31 1.15 -5.63 14.56
C ILE A 31 1.04 -4.63 13.41
N VAL A 32 1.99 -3.71 13.27
CA VAL A 32 2.02 -2.75 12.17
C VAL A 32 2.19 -3.47 10.84
N CYS A 33 3.09 -4.47 10.76
CA CYS A 33 3.26 -5.28 9.55
C CYS A 33 1.96 -5.96 9.14
N ALA A 34 1.24 -6.55 10.08
CA ALA A 34 -0.05 -7.20 9.81
C ALA A 34 -1.08 -6.21 9.30
N GLY A 35 -1.18 -5.04 9.92
CA GLY A 35 -2.11 -3.99 9.51
C GLY A 35 -1.81 -3.46 8.12
N VAL A 36 -0.56 -3.10 7.86
CA VAL A 36 -0.13 -2.60 6.56
C VAL A 36 -0.31 -3.66 5.47
N SER A 37 0.08 -4.89 5.74
CA SER A 37 -0.05 -5.99 4.78
C SER A 37 -1.50 -6.26 4.43
N SER A 38 -2.39 -6.28 5.43
CA SER A 38 -3.83 -6.46 5.20
C SER A 38 -4.40 -5.36 4.31
N LEU A 39 -4.08 -4.10 4.60
CA LEU A 39 -4.53 -2.96 3.80
C LEU A 39 -3.98 -3.03 2.37
N ALA A 40 -2.70 -3.34 2.21
CA ALA A 40 -2.05 -3.39 0.91
C ALA A 40 -2.60 -4.52 0.04
N ILE A 41 -2.72 -5.73 0.58
CA ILE A 41 -3.23 -6.88 -0.16
C ILE A 41 -4.69 -6.65 -0.54
N THR A 42 -5.50 -6.12 0.36
CA THR A 42 -6.89 -5.78 0.08
C THR A 42 -6.98 -4.75 -1.04
N THR A 43 -6.11 -3.72 -1.02
CA THR A 43 -6.08 -2.69 -2.05
C THR A 43 -5.74 -3.29 -3.41
N VAL A 44 -4.70 -4.11 -3.50
CA VAL A 44 -4.30 -4.78 -4.74
C VAL A 44 -5.45 -5.63 -5.27
N ASN A 45 -6.07 -6.44 -4.42
CA ASN A 45 -7.19 -7.29 -4.81
C ASN A 45 -8.41 -6.46 -5.25
N SER A 46 -8.68 -5.35 -4.58
CA SER A 46 -9.81 -4.47 -4.91
C SER A 46 -9.62 -3.73 -6.24
N LEU A 47 -8.38 -3.39 -6.60
CA LEU A 47 -8.10 -2.85 -7.93
C LEU A 47 -8.53 -3.83 -9.02
N GLU A 48 -8.35 -5.12 -8.81
CA GLU A 48 -8.80 -6.13 -9.76
C GLU A 48 -10.31 -6.36 -9.69
N THR A 49 -10.89 -6.52 -8.51
CA THR A 49 -12.30 -6.90 -8.35
C THR A 49 -13.27 -5.74 -8.52
N LEU A 50 -12.87 -4.51 -8.18
CA LEU A 50 -13.75 -3.35 -8.21
C LEU A 50 -13.42 -2.39 -9.35
N ALA A 51 -12.14 -2.19 -9.65
CA ALA A 51 -11.73 -1.34 -10.77
C ALA A 51 -11.50 -2.12 -12.06
N HIS A 52 -11.53 -3.45 -11.99
CA HIS A 52 -11.47 -4.34 -13.16
C HIS A 52 -10.21 -4.22 -14.02
N PHE A 53 -9.06 -4.08 -13.34
CA PHE A 53 -7.76 -4.18 -14.01
C PHE A 53 -6.75 -4.80 -13.06
N ARG A 54 -5.69 -5.39 -13.61
CA ARG A 54 -4.58 -5.91 -12.81
C ARG A 54 -3.47 -4.87 -12.76
N PRO A 55 -3.14 -4.35 -11.57
CA PRO A 55 -1.96 -3.50 -11.44
C PRO A 55 -0.69 -4.31 -11.67
N LEU A 56 0.42 -3.63 -11.96
CA LEU A 56 1.73 -4.24 -12.01
C LEU A 56 2.23 -4.40 -10.58
N VAL A 57 2.36 -5.65 -10.12
CA VAL A 57 2.75 -5.94 -8.73
C VAL A 57 4.02 -6.75 -8.72
N GLU A 58 4.97 -6.31 -7.91
CA GLU A 58 6.21 -7.04 -7.65
C GLU A 58 6.36 -7.24 -6.15
N VAL A 59 6.66 -8.46 -5.74
CA VAL A 59 6.85 -8.83 -4.34
C VAL A 59 8.15 -9.63 -4.21
N ASP A 60 8.78 -9.56 -3.02
CA ASP A 60 9.89 -10.45 -2.69
C ASP A 60 9.32 -11.70 -2.02
N GLU A 61 9.24 -12.80 -2.77
CA GLU A 61 8.67 -14.05 -2.29
C GLU A 61 9.64 -14.85 -1.42
N VAL A 62 10.92 -14.53 -1.46
CA VAL A 62 11.96 -15.26 -0.72
C VAL A 62 12.13 -14.70 0.69
N GLU A 63 12.35 -13.38 0.80
CA GLU A 63 12.60 -12.74 2.08
C GLU A 63 11.34 -12.07 2.67
N GLY A 64 10.37 -11.74 1.82
CA GLY A 64 9.22 -10.94 2.19
C GLY A 64 9.60 -9.48 2.41
N GLY A 65 8.66 -8.67 2.90
CA GLY A 65 8.95 -7.30 3.28
C GLY A 65 9.11 -6.30 2.14
N PHE A 66 8.71 -6.67 0.92
CA PHE A 66 8.71 -5.77 -0.25
C PHE A 66 7.45 -5.97 -1.07
N LEU A 67 6.80 -4.86 -1.42
CA LEU A 67 5.68 -4.86 -2.36
C LEU A 67 5.71 -3.57 -3.16
N ASP A 68 5.66 -3.68 -4.48
CA ASP A 68 5.59 -2.56 -5.42
C ASP A 68 4.33 -2.73 -6.25
N CYS A 69 3.47 -1.72 -6.24
CA CYS A 69 2.21 -1.73 -6.99
C CYS A 69 2.14 -0.48 -7.87
N GLU A 70 2.11 -0.69 -9.18
CA GLU A 70 2.04 0.39 -10.16
C GLU A 70 0.72 0.32 -10.93
N ILE A 71 0.11 1.48 -11.15
CA ILE A 71 -1.17 1.62 -11.81
C ILE A 71 -0.95 1.82 -13.30
N LEU A 72 -1.74 1.12 -14.11
CA LEU A 72 -1.67 1.21 -15.57
C LEU A 72 -2.15 2.59 -16.05
N SER A 73 -1.55 3.06 -17.16
CA SER A 73 -1.88 4.37 -17.74
C SER A 73 -3.03 4.33 -18.74
N ASP A 74 -3.44 3.14 -19.19
CA ASP A 74 -4.43 2.95 -20.25
C ASP A 74 -5.83 2.60 -19.71
N LEU A 75 -6.12 3.05 -18.49
CA LEU A 75 -7.41 2.79 -17.85
C LEU A 75 -8.51 3.68 -18.43
N SER A 76 -9.76 3.16 -18.44
CA SER A 76 -10.92 4.01 -18.71
C SER A 76 -11.08 5.05 -17.59
N ASP A 77 -11.86 6.11 -17.86
CA ASP A 77 -12.12 7.14 -16.85
C ASP A 77 -12.74 6.56 -15.59
N LYS A 78 -13.66 5.61 -15.74
CA LYS A 78 -14.31 4.95 -14.60
C LYS A 78 -13.34 4.09 -13.82
N GLN A 79 -12.49 3.33 -14.49
CA GLN A 79 -11.46 2.54 -13.82
C GLN A 79 -10.48 3.44 -13.07
N ALA A 80 -10.04 4.53 -13.67
CA ALA A 80 -9.13 5.47 -13.04
C ALA A 80 -9.75 6.11 -11.80
N GLU A 81 -11.03 6.49 -11.86
CA GLU A 81 -11.74 7.06 -10.71
C GLU A 81 -11.82 6.08 -9.54
N ILE A 82 -12.24 4.86 -9.81
CA ILE A 82 -12.33 3.81 -8.77
C ILE A 82 -10.94 3.51 -8.19
N ALA A 83 -9.93 3.41 -9.05
CA ALA A 83 -8.57 3.16 -8.60
C ALA A 83 -8.08 4.24 -7.64
N GLN A 84 -8.33 5.53 -7.93
CA GLN A 84 -7.91 6.61 -7.05
C GLN A 84 -8.64 6.60 -5.71
N ILE A 85 -9.91 6.25 -5.69
CA ILE A 85 -10.66 6.09 -4.44
C ILE A 85 -10.02 4.98 -3.58
N LEU A 86 -9.72 3.84 -4.17
CA LEU A 86 -9.10 2.72 -3.46
C LEU A 86 -7.69 3.05 -2.96
N LEU A 87 -6.88 3.70 -3.79
CA LEU A 87 -5.52 4.08 -3.42
C LEU A 87 -5.51 5.14 -2.33
N GLN A 88 -6.42 6.11 -2.40
CA GLN A 88 -6.55 7.13 -1.37
C GLN A 88 -7.05 6.54 -0.05
N ASN A 89 -7.95 5.57 -0.11
CA ASN A 89 -8.40 4.84 1.06
C ASN A 89 -7.23 4.10 1.72
N PHE A 90 -6.37 3.46 0.93
CA PHE A 90 -5.16 2.81 1.42
C PHE A 90 -4.23 3.83 2.11
N GLU A 91 -3.97 4.97 1.46
CA GLU A 91 -3.15 6.03 2.03
C GLU A 91 -3.71 6.50 3.38
N ASN A 92 -5.01 6.74 3.44
CA ASN A 92 -5.67 7.13 4.69
C ASN A 92 -5.47 6.11 5.79
N GLY A 93 -5.56 4.82 5.46
CA GLY A 93 -5.38 3.73 6.41
C GLY A 93 -3.97 3.66 6.97
N VAL A 94 -2.96 3.73 6.13
CA VAL A 94 -1.56 3.65 6.59
C VAL A 94 -1.13 4.92 7.34
N LYS A 95 -1.65 6.08 6.95
CA LYS A 95 -1.42 7.33 7.69
C LYS A 95 -2.07 7.28 9.08
N ALA A 96 -3.24 6.68 9.21
CA ALA A 96 -3.89 6.50 10.50
C ALA A 96 -3.03 5.63 11.44
N ILE A 97 -2.41 4.58 10.92
CA ILE A 97 -1.47 3.77 11.70
C ILE A 97 -0.25 4.60 12.10
N ALA A 98 0.32 5.37 11.17
CA ALA A 98 1.50 6.20 11.43
C ALA A 98 1.24 7.31 12.45
N ASP A 99 0.00 7.76 12.57
CA ASP A 99 -0.38 8.82 13.51
C ASP A 99 -0.59 8.29 14.94
N GLU A 100 -0.75 6.96 15.11
CA GLU A 100 -0.90 6.37 16.43
C GLU A 100 0.42 6.42 17.22
N ALA A 101 0.37 6.95 18.44
CA ALA A 101 1.55 7.10 19.29
C ALA A 101 2.27 5.77 19.52
N ALA A 102 1.52 4.66 19.64
CA ALA A 102 2.08 3.33 19.87
C ALA A 102 2.87 2.79 18.67
N TYR A 103 2.61 3.28 17.45
CA TYR A 103 3.13 2.69 16.22
C TYR A 103 4.00 3.62 15.39
N ARG A 104 3.98 4.93 15.65
CA ARG A 104 4.66 5.94 14.80
C ARG A 104 6.15 5.68 14.59
N ASN A 105 6.81 5.00 15.53
CA ASN A 105 8.25 4.74 15.44
C ASN A 105 8.57 3.53 14.54
N PHE A 106 7.57 2.83 14.05
CA PHE A 106 7.73 1.61 13.25
C PHE A 106 7.32 1.80 11.79
N ILE A 107 6.75 2.94 11.44
CA ILE A 107 6.20 3.18 10.12
C ILE A 107 6.46 4.61 9.65
N SER A 108 6.81 4.74 8.37
CA SER A 108 6.96 6.02 7.68
C SER A 108 6.15 6.00 6.41
N VAL A 109 5.34 7.05 6.20
CA VAL A 109 4.50 7.20 5.00
C VAL A 109 4.93 8.48 4.29
N THR A 110 5.39 8.36 3.08
CA THR A 110 5.82 9.47 2.23
C THR A 110 5.20 9.35 0.83
#